data_659eb9c67136f1ebe419c42671793c27
#
_entry.id   659eb9c67136f1ebe419c42671793c27
#
_cell.length_a   1.000
_cell.length_b   1.000
_cell.length_c   1.000
_cell.angle_alpha   90.00
_cell.angle_beta   90.00
_cell.angle_gamma   90.00
#
_symmetry.space_group_name_H-M   'P 1'
#
loop_
_entity.id
_entity.type
_entity.pdbx_description
1 polymer ?
#
loop_
_entity_poly.entity_id
_entity_poly.type
_entity_poly.pdbx_seq_one_letter_code
_entity_poly.pdbx_strand_id
1 'polypeptide(L)'
;MQTTKRILFLGGADIQVSAIKKAKELGYYVITCDYLPNNPGHKFSDEYHNVSTTDKEGVLELAKSLHIDGILAYASDPAAPTAAYVAESLSLPTNPYDVVQIMSRKDLFRNFLQQNGFLVPEASAVSTYDEAYEFLKKFNKRVVIKPVDSSGSKGVFSIEPGEDFKEKFQNALSFSKVGIIIIEEFIYKKGHQIGGDGFIVDGELVFRCFGDIHFSKTNPLLPCSVSVPTLHSKEVVLKVHEEVQRLFTAIGMRMGAVNFDIMVDEDDRVFILEIGPRNGGNMIPELTEYCTGVDMKVYSIKAALGEDCSDLKLGEEKTYFSHYVVHASMHGTMVSMKKSDKLQEAILYEHYNVGVGDKVDVFKSSANRLGVLLLKYPNEATMLDLIYRMDENLLFEIES
;
A
#
# COMPACT_ATOMS: atom_id res chain seq x y z
N MET A 1 22.20 -30.37 13.02
CA MET A 1 21.35 -29.98 11.87
C MET A 1 20.66 -28.70 12.29
N GLN A 2 20.80 -27.63 11.51
CA GLN A 2 20.08 -26.39 11.78
C GLN A 2 18.59 -26.67 11.51
N THR A 3 17.71 -26.42 12.47
CA THR A 3 16.26 -26.60 12.28
C THR A 3 15.77 -25.56 11.27
N THR A 4 14.95 -25.99 10.32
CA THR A 4 14.35 -25.09 9.33
C THR A 4 13.48 -24.06 10.07
N LYS A 5 13.77 -22.76 9.92
CA LYS A 5 12.95 -21.69 10.51
C LYS A 5 11.53 -21.70 9.96
N ARG A 6 10.57 -21.38 10.83
CA ARG A 6 9.13 -21.36 10.57
C ARG A 6 8.64 -19.92 10.51
N ILE A 7 8.08 -19.53 9.37
CA ILE A 7 7.54 -18.18 9.18
C ILE A 7 6.02 -18.22 8.96
N LEU A 8 5.27 -17.41 9.72
CA LEU A 8 3.83 -17.24 9.59
C LEU A 8 3.49 -16.02 8.73
N PHE A 9 2.85 -16.24 7.59
CA PHE A 9 2.29 -15.17 6.76
C PHE A 9 0.84 -14.89 7.17
N LEU A 10 0.54 -13.64 7.48
CA LEU A 10 -0.83 -13.19 7.70
C LEU A 10 -1.49 -12.83 6.37
N GLY A 11 -2.25 -13.77 5.84
CA GLY A 11 -2.92 -13.72 4.56
C GLY A 11 -2.40 -14.76 3.57
N GLY A 12 -3.17 -14.95 2.51
CA GLY A 12 -2.86 -15.86 1.39
C GLY A 12 -3.42 -15.33 0.08
N ALA A 13 -3.81 -14.04 0.03
CA ALA A 13 -4.35 -13.41 -1.17
C ALA A 13 -3.33 -13.38 -2.31
N ASP A 14 -3.82 -13.14 -3.51
CA ASP A 14 -3.02 -13.09 -4.74
C ASP A 14 -1.76 -12.22 -4.62
N ILE A 15 -1.88 -11.04 -4.02
CA ILE A 15 -0.74 -10.11 -3.81
C ILE A 15 0.36 -10.66 -2.89
N GLN A 16 0.09 -11.73 -2.15
CA GLN A 16 1.04 -12.34 -1.20
C GLN A 16 1.72 -13.58 -1.77
N VAL A 17 1.22 -14.12 -2.88
CA VAL A 17 1.73 -15.35 -3.50
C VAL A 17 3.22 -15.28 -3.80
N SER A 18 3.70 -14.15 -4.33
CA SER A 18 5.10 -13.98 -4.68
C SER A 18 6.03 -14.07 -3.46
N ALA A 19 5.66 -13.46 -2.34
CA ALA A 19 6.44 -13.51 -1.10
C ALA A 19 6.39 -14.89 -0.43
N ILE A 20 5.22 -15.57 -0.46
CA ILE A 20 5.07 -16.94 0.03
C ILE A 20 5.99 -17.89 -0.75
N LYS A 21 5.99 -17.81 -2.09
CA LYS A 21 6.88 -18.60 -2.94
C LYS A 21 8.36 -18.27 -2.67
N LYS A 22 8.69 -16.99 -2.51
CA LYS A 22 10.06 -16.56 -2.20
C LYS A 22 10.54 -17.16 -0.86
N ALA A 23 9.72 -17.18 0.17
CA ALA A 23 10.07 -17.81 1.44
C ALA A 23 10.33 -19.32 1.29
N LYS A 24 9.55 -20.01 0.45
CA LYS A 24 9.78 -21.44 0.11
C LYS A 24 11.10 -21.62 -0.64
N GLU A 25 11.40 -20.76 -1.63
CA GLU A 25 12.66 -20.79 -2.39
C GLU A 25 13.88 -20.60 -1.49
N LEU A 26 13.76 -19.77 -0.44
CA LEU A 26 14.80 -19.54 0.57
C LEU A 26 14.94 -20.71 1.57
N GLY A 27 14.07 -21.73 1.49
CA GLY A 27 14.17 -22.95 2.29
C GLY A 27 13.47 -22.87 3.64
N TYR A 28 12.61 -21.88 3.89
CA TYR A 28 11.84 -21.78 5.13
C TYR A 28 10.61 -22.70 5.13
N TYR A 29 10.16 -23.07 6.32
CA TYR A 29 8.85 -23.70 6.51
C TYR A 29 7.79 -22.59 6.58
N VAL A 30 6.93 -22.54 5.58
CA VAL A 30 6.00 -21.45 5.37
C VAL A 30 4.59 -21.84 5.82
N ILE A 31 4.05 -21.06 6.74
CA ILE A 31 2.68 -21.21 7.26
C ILE A 31 1.87 -19.99 6.82
N THR A 32 0.64 -20.22 6.41
CA THR A 32 -0.31 -19.14 6.08
C THR A 32 -1.52 -19.17 7.00
N CYS A 33 -2.03 -17.99 7.36
CA CYS A 33 -3.20 -17.82 8.21
C CYS A 33 -4.12 -16.77 7.58
N ASP A 34 -5.38 -17.15 7.32
CA ASP A 34 -6.42 -16.29 6.75
C ASP A 34 -7.80 -16.90 7.02
N TYR A 35 -8.84 -16.07 7.13
CA TYR A 35 -10.22 -16.55 7.24
C TYR A 35 -10.83 -17.00 5.90
N LEU A 36 -10.18 -16.68 4.77
CA LEU A 36 -10.58 -17.07 3.42
C LEU A 36 -9.81 -18.31 2.95
N PRO A 37 -10.41 -19.53 3.06
CA PRO A 37 -9.68 -20.78 2.83
C PRO A 37 -9.27 -21.01 1.37
N ASN A 38 -9.88 -20.29 0.44
CA ASN A 38 -9.64 -20.48 -1.00
C ASN A 38 -8.60 -19.50 -1.57
N ASN A 39 -7.95 -18.70 -0.72
CA ASN A 39 -6.91 -17.78 -1.17
C ASN A 39 -5.74 -18.54 -1.82
N PRO A 40 -5.25 -18.08 -2.98
CA PRO A 40 -4.30 -18.83 -3.81
C PRO A 40 -2.96 -19.10 -3.13
N GLY A 41 -2.55 -18.26 -2.19
CA GLY A 41 -1.26 -18.37 -1.48
C GLY A 41 -1.16 -19.65 -0.63
N HIS A 42 -2.28 -20.15 -0.10
CA HIS A 42 -2.29 -21.36 0.73
C HIS A 42 -1.78 -22.61 0.00
N LYS A 43 -1.91 -22.64 -1.33
CA LYS A 43 -1.42 -23.76 -2.16
C LYS A 43 0.12 -23.84 -2.23
N PHE A 44 0.80 -22.76 -1.85
CA PHE A 44 2.26 -22.64 -1.91
C PHE A 44 2.91 -22.65 -0.52
N SER A 45 2.12 -22.63 0.56
CA SER A 45 2.62 -22.81 1.92
C SER A 45 2.71 -24.31 2.27
N ASP A 46 3.45 -24.64 3.35
CA ASP A 46 3.51 -25.98 3.91
C ASP A 46 2.26 -26.30 4.74
N GLU A 47 1.68 -25.26 5.34
CA GLU A 47 0.58 -25.39 6.29
C GLU A 47 -0.35 -24.16 6.19
N TYR A 48 -1.66 -24.38 6.34
CA TYR A 48 -2.68 -23.34 6.37
C TYR A 48 -3.57 -23.44 7.60
N HIS A 49 -3.88 -22.30 8.22
CA HIS A 49 -4.80 -22.22 9.35
C HIS A 49 -5.90 -21.19 9.09
N ASN A 50 -7.14 -21.54 9.39
CA ASN A 50 -8.30 -20.67 9.24
C ASN A 50 -8.47 -19.79 10.48
N VAL A 51 -7.70 -18.70 10.56
CA VAL A 51 -7.80 -17.68 11.61
C VAL A 51 -7.75 -16.33 10.93
N SER A 52 -8.59 -15.39 11.35
CA SER A 52 -8.59 -14.03 10.79
C SER A 52 -7.28 -13.30 11.06
N THR A 53 -6.69 -12.69 10.02
CA THR A 53 -5.46 -11.91 10.12
C THR A 53 -5.57 -10.67 11.03
N THR A 54 -6.79 -10.30 11.44
CA THR A 54 -7.06 -9.18 12.35
C THR A 54 -7.52 -9.63 13.74
N ASP A 55 -7.61 -10.94 13.99
CA ASP A 55 -7.84 -11.54 15.31
C ASP A 55 -6.49 -11.75 16.00
N LYS A 56 -5.99 -10.72 16.67
CA LYS A 56 -4.66 -10.73 17.27
C LYS A 56 -4.48 -11.80 18.35
N GLU A 57 -5.52 -12.11 19.13
CA GLU A 57 -5.45 -13.16 20.17
C GLU A 57 -5.46 -14.55 19.54
N GLY A 58 -6.35 -14.79 18.56
CA GLY A 58 -6.38 -16.05 17.83
C GLY A 58 -5.09 -16.34 17.09
N VAL A 59 -4.48 -15.31 16.46
CA VAL A 59 -3.17 -15.44 15.80
C VAL A 59 -2.05 -15.68 16.82
N LEU A 60 -2.09 -15.04 18.00
CA LEU A 60 -1.09 -15.26 19.06
C LEU A 60 -1.11 -16.71 19.57
N GLU A 61 -2.30 -17.25 19.85
CA GLU A 61 -2.44 -18.65 20.29
C GLU A 61 -1.98 -19.63 19.20
N LEU A 62 -2.32 -19.37 17.95
CA LEU A 62 -1.84 -20.14 16.80
C LEU A 62 -0.31 -20.10 16.72
N ALA A 63 0.29 -18.92 16.76
CA ALA A 63 1.73 -18.72 16.67
C ALA A 63 2.51 -19.45 17.77
N LYS A 64 1.99 -19.41 19.02
CA LYS A 64 2.54 -20.17 20.13
C LYS A 64 2.53 -21.68 19.87
N SER A 65 1.38 -22.20 19.41
CA SER A 65 1.22 -23.65 19.15
C SER A 65 2.14 -24.16 18.04
N LEU A 66 2.43 -23.30 17.07
CA LEU A 66 3.26 -23.61 15.91
C LEU A 66 4.76 -23.38 16.14
N HIS A 67 5.15 -22.75 17.25
CA HIS A 67 6.54 -22.41 17.55
C HIS A 67 7.23 -21.70 16.37
N ILE A 68 6.62 -20.61 15.89
CA ILE A 68 7.15 -19.82 14.75
C ILE A 68 8.42 -19.06 15.14
N ASP A 69 9.31 -18.84 14.16
CA ASP A 69 10.52 -18.02 14.30
C ASP A 69 10.34 -16.59 13.81
N GLY A 70 9.25 -16.33 13.05
CA GLY A 70 8.91 -15.00 12.54
C GLY A 70 7.48 -14.93 12.02
N ILE A 71 6.97 -13.70 11.90
CA ILE A 71 5.62 -13.43 11.39
C ILE A 71 5.67 -12.22 10.44
N LEU A 72 4.92 -12.28 9.34
CA LEU A 72 4.95 -11.27 8.30
C LEU A 72 3.54 -10.92 7.78
N ALA A 73 3.20 -9.64 7.83
CA ALA A 73 2.02 -9.04 7.20
C ALA A 73 2.42 -8.41 5.85
N TYR A 74 2.71 -9.24 4.84
CA TYR A 74 3.14 -8.77 3.54
C TYR A 74 1.99 -8.09 2.78
N ALA A 75 2.20 -6.83 2.34
CA ALA A 75 1.26 -6.04 1.56
C ALA A 75 -0.17 -5.93 2.19
N SER A 76 -0.27 -5.98 3.51
CA SER A 76 -1.56 -5.99 4.22
C SER A 76 -1.57 -5.03 5.42
N ASP A 77 -2.11 -3.82 5.22
CA ASP A 77 -2.28 -2.83 6.30
C ASP A 77 -3.10 -3.38 7.48
N PRO A 78 -4.24 -4.07 7.27
CA PRO A 78 -5.04 -4.56 8.39
C PRO A 78 -4.36 -5.62 9.23
N ALA A 79 -3.39 -6.35 8.66
CA ALA A 79 -2.68 -7.42 9.35
C ALA A 79 -1.40 -6.94 10.06
N ALA A 80 -0.84 -5.78 9.67
CA ALA A 80 0.41 -5.29 10.23
C ALA A 80 0.37 -5.10 11.76
N PRO A 81 -0.68 -4.51 12.38
CA PRO A 81 -0.78 -4.43 13.83
C PRO A 81 -0.85 -5.80 14.51
N THR A 82 -1.53 -6.77 13.92
CA THR A 82 -1.59 -8.14 14.44
C THR A 82 -0.21 -8.80 14.41
N ALA A 83 0.53 -8.66 13.29
CA ALA A 83 1.89 -9.20 13.20
C ALA A 83 2.81 -8.62 14.26
N ALA A 84 2.79 -7.29 14.46
CA ALA A 84 3.59 -6.62 15.47
C ALA A 84 3.22 -7.06 16.91
N TYR A 85 1.93 -7.13 17.22
CA TYR A 85 1.43 -7.59 18.52
C TYR A 85 1.89 -9.00 18.86
N VAL A 86 1.75 -9.93 17.91
CA VAL A 86 2.15 -11.33 18.09
C VAL A 86 3.66 -11.46 18.22
N ALA A 87 4.42 -10.79 17.35
CA ALA A 87 5.89 -10.84 17.39
C ALA A 87 6.42 -10.25 18.70
N GLU A 88 5.92 -9.10 19.17
CA GLU A 88 6.31 -8.50 20.44
C GLU A 88 5.97 -9.42 21.62
N SER A 89 4.75 -10.00 21.64
CA SER A 89 4.33 -10.93 22.70
C SER A 89 5.18 -12.21 22.80
N LEU A 90 5.77 -12.63 21.68
CA LEU A 90 6.64 -13.79 21.59
C LEU A 90 8.14 -13.46 21.61
N SER A 91 8.49 -12.19 21.77
CA SER A 91 9.88 -11.70 21.69
C SER A 91 10.55 -12.05 20.35
N LEU A 92 9.79 -12.07 19.28
CA LEU A 92 10.27 -12.25 17.91
C LEU A 92 10.67 -10.90 17.30
N PRO A 93 11.48 -10.89 16.22
CA PRO A 93 11.87 -9.66 15.53
C PRO A 93 10.64 -8.86 15.05
N THR A 94 10.57 -7.59 15.44
CA THR A 94 9.47 -6.67 15.08
C THR A 94 9.81 -5.22 15.41
N ASN A 95 9.04 -4.28 14.88
CA ASN A 95 8.91 -2.93 15.45
C ASN A 95 7.94 -2.97 16.65
N PRO A 96 8.03 -2.03 17.59
CA PRO A 96 7.09 -1.95 18.70
C PRO A 96 5.64 -1.89 18.23
N TYR A 97 4.74 -2.59 18.90
CA TYR A 97 3.34 -2.69 18.52
C TYR A 97 2.64 -1.32 18.45
N ASP A 98 2.92 -0.45 19.42
CA ASP A 98 2.37 0.90 19.46
C ASP A 98 2.82 1.76 18.27
N VAL A 99 4.07 1.63 17.82
CA VAL A 99 4.60 2.28 16.61
C VAL A 99 3.79 1.84 15.38
N VAL A 100 3.63 0.52 15.20
CA VAL A 100 2.87 -0.03 14.07
C VAL A 100 1.39 0.38 14.15
N GLN A 101 0.80 0.45 15.35
CA GLN A 101 -0.56 0.97 15.54
C GLN A 101 -0.71 2.44 15.12
N ILE A 102 0.22 3.30 15.55
CA ILE A 102 0.21 4.71 15.17
C ILE A 102 0.27 4.84 13.64
N MET A 103 1.18 4.12 13.00
CA MET A 103 1.33 4.16 11.54
C MET A 103 0.12 3.60 10.79
N SER A 104 -0.61 2.64 11.35
CA SER A 104 -1.78 2.01 10.73
C SER A 104 -3.09 2.75 10.95
N ARG A 105 -3.11 3.80 11.76
CA ARG A 105 -4.30 4.58 12.14
C ARG A 105 -4.11 6.05 11.77
N LYS A 106 -4.88 6.54 10.80
CA LYS A 106 -4.73 7.91 10.25
C LYS A 106 -4.88 9.02 11.30
N ASP A 107 -5.81 8.85 12.24
CA ASP A 107 -6.00 9.78 13.36
C ASP A 107 -4.81 9.80 14.32
N LEU A 108 -4.32 8.63 14.71
CA LEU A 108 -3.15 8.51 15.59
C LEU A 108 -1.89 9.02 14.89
N PHE A 109 -1.70 8.66 13.63
CA PHE A 109 -0.56 9.09 12.82
C PHE A 109 -0.55 10.62 12.64
N ARG A 110 -1.71 11.21 12.34
CA ARG A 110 -1.84 12.67 12.19
C ARG A 110 -1.53 13.41 13.49
N ASN A 111 -2.04 12.91 14.62
CA ASN A 111 -1.72 13.45 15.94
C ASN A 111 -0.23 13.34 16.26
N PHE A 112 0.39 12.18 15.98
CA PHE A 112 1.82 11.98 16.18
C PHE A 112 2.65 12.97 15.36
N LEU A 113 2.36 13.13 14.07
CA LEU A 113 3.05 14.07 13.20
C LEU A 113 2.96 15.51 13.72
N GLN A 114 1.75 15.95 14.12
CA GLN A 114 1.51 17.28 14.66
C GLN A 114 2.31 17.53 15.94
N GLN A 115 2.28 16.59 16.88
CA GLN A 115 2.98 16.70 18.16
C GLN A 115 4.51 16.74 18.02
N ASN A 116 5.03 16.17 16.93
CA ASN A 116 6.47 16.13 16.64
C ASN A 116 6.92 17.18 15.60
N GLY A 117 6.07 18.19 15.33
CA GLY A 117 6.44 19.35 14.50
C GLY A 117 6.57 19.04 13.00
N PHE A 118 5.89 18.00 12.52
CA PHE A 118 5.73 17.76 11.07
C PHE A 118 4.60 18.62 10.49
N LEU A 119 4.71 18.92 9.21
CA LEU A 119 3.61 19.54 8.50
C LEU A 119 2.46 18.52 8.34
N VAL A 120 1.27 18.94 8.74
CA VAL A 120 0.04 18.16 8.61
C VAL A 120 -1.05 19.02 7.99
N PRO A 121 -1.97 18.45 7.20
CA PRO A 121 -3.21 19.14 6.86
C PRO A 121 -3.99 19.45 8.12
N GLU A 122 -4.75 20.53 8.15
CA GLU A 122 -5.72 20.74 9.22
C GLU A 122 -6.72 19.59 9.22
N ALA A 123 -6.91 18.94 10.37
CA ALA A 123 -7.65 17.68 10.44
C ALA A 123 -8.48 17.57 11.73
N SER A 124 -9.56 16.79 11.65
CA SER A 124 -10.36 16.39 12.80
C SER A 124 -10.82 14.95 12.66
N ALA A 125 -10.63 14.15 13.71
CA ALA A 125 -11.23 12.83 13.83
C ALA A 125 -12.63 12.96 14.45
N VAL A 126 -13.63 12.37 13.81
CA VAL A 126 -15.05 12.48 14.19
C VAL A 126 -15.74 11.12 14.10
N SER A 127 -16.77 10.93 14.94
CA SER A 127 -17.59 9.71 14.97
C SER A 127 -19.03 9.94 14.53
N THR A 128 -19.47 11.20 14.49
CA THR A 128 -20.84 11.57 14.14
C THR A 128 -20.89 12.56 12.99
N TYR A 129 -22.01 12.57 12.27
CA TYR A 129 -22.24 13.53 11.19
C TYR A 129 -22.29 14.98 11.72
N ASP A 130 -22.84 15.20 12.91
CA ASP A 130 -22.95 16.53 13.50
C ASP A 130 -21.58 17.12 13.85
N GLU A 131 -20.65 16.31 14.38
CA GLU A 131 -19.25 16.72 14.59
C GLU A 131 -18.57 17.10 13.26
N ALA A 132 -18.79 16.28 12.23
CA ALA A 132 -18.25 16.52 10.89
C ALA A 132 -18.80 17.83 10.29
N TYR A 133 -20.11 18.05 10.41
CA TYR A 133 -20.78 19.24 9.92
C TYR A 133 -20.28 20.51 10.62
N GLU A 134 -20.14 20.50 11.94
CA GLU A 134 -19.64 21.65 12.71
C GLU A 134 -18.16 21.96 12.38
N PHE A 135 -17.34 20.94 12.10
CA PHE A 135 -15.97 21.15 11.63
C PHE A 135 -15.98 21.83 10.26
N LEU A 136 -16.68 21.27 9.27
CA LEU A 136 -16.73 21.80 7.91
C LEU A 136 -17.30 23.22 7.82
N LYS A 137 -18.33 23.53 8.63
CA LYS A 137 -18.93 24.85 8.71
C LYS A 137 -17.91 25.93 9.12
N LYS A 138 -16.98 25.60 10.01
CA LYS A 138 -15.91 26.52 10.45
C LYS A 138 -14.77 26.60 9.44
N PHE A 139 -14.49 25.49 8.75
CA PHE A 139 -13.31 25.35 7.92
C PHE A 139 -13.47 25.98 6.52
N ASN A 140 -14.65 25.90 5.94
CA ASN A 140 -15.04 26.50 4.65
C ASN A 140 -13.99 26.36 3.50
N LYS A 141 -13.32 25.22 3.44
CA LYS A 141 -12.38 24.82 2.37
C LYS A 141 -12.74 23.41 1.88
N ARG A 142 -12.21 23.07 0.71
CA ARG A 142 -12.29 21.69 0.22
C ARG A 142 -11.56 20.76 1.20
N VAL A 143 -12.18 19.60 1.50
CA VAL A 143 -11.61 18.59 2.39
C VAL A 143 -11.66 17.20 1.77
N VAL A 144 -10.92 16.27 2.39
CA VAL A 144 -11.05 14.83 2.16
C VAL A 144 -11.57 14.19 3.43
N ILE A 145 -12.59 13.34 3.32
CA ILE A 145 -13.04 12.47 4.40
C ILE A 145 -12.62 11.03 4.10
N LYS A 146 -12.18 10.31 5.12
CA LYS A 146 -11.71 8.93 5.00
C LYS A 146 -11.80 8.16 6.32
N PRO A 147 -12.06 6.82 6.30
CA PRO A 147 -11.98 6.00 7.49
C PRO A 147 -10.56 6.00 8.06
N VAL A 148 -10.42 6.01 9.39
CA VAL A 148 -9.09 6.06 10.02
C VAL A 148 -8.30 4.75 9.90
N ASP A 149 -8.98 3.63 9.69
CA ASP A 149 -8.46 2.25 9.74
C ASP A 149 -8.76 1.42 8.50
N SER A 150 -9.01 2.08 7.36
CA SER A 150 -9.25 1.45 6.06
C SER A 150 -8.09 1.73 5.09
N SER A 151 -7.88 0.83 4.14
CA SER A 151 -6.86 0.91 3.09
C SER A 151 -7.46 0.72 1.68
N GLY A 152 -6.67 1.01 0.63
CA GLY A 152 -7.08 0.85 -0.76
C GLY A 152 -8.17 1.82 -1.21
N SER A 153 -8.17 3.03 -0.69
CA SER A 153 -9.10 4.14 -1.00
C SER A 153 -10.58 3.83 -0.72
N LYS A 154 -10.90 2.83 0.09
CA LYS A 154 -12.28 2.52 0.49
C LYS A 154 -12.82 3.62 1.39
N GLY A 155 -13.96 4.19 1.01
CA GLY A 155 -14.64 5.24 1.79
C GLY A 155 -13.93 6.60 1.77
N VAL A 156 -13.09 6.88 0.75
CA VAL A 156 -12.40 8.17 0.59
C VAL A 156 -13.21 9.06 -0.32
N PHE A 157 -13.56 10.26 0.13
CA PHE A 157 -14.33 11.24 -0.62
C PHE A 157 -13.77 12.64 -0.45
N SER A 158 -13.85 13.44 -1.52
CA SER A 158 -13.64 14.89 -1.48
C SER A 158 -14.98 15.58 -1.27
N ILE A 159 -14.98 16.62 -0.45
CA ILE A 159 -16.16 17.45 -0.12
C ILE A 159 -15.81 18.89 -0.43
N GLU A 160 -16.65 19.53 -1.26
CA GLU A 160 -16.55 20.96 -1.53
C GLU A 160 -17.28 21.78 -0.46
N PRO A 161 -16.91 23.06 -0.22
CA PRO A 161 -17.61 23.94 0.69
C PRO A 161 -19.11 24.05 0.35
N GLY A 162 -19.97 23.79 1.34
CA GLY A 162 -21.43 23.88 1.17
C GLY A 162 -22.08 22.65 0.51
N GLU A 163 -21.32 21.63 0.17
CA GLU A 163 -21.85 20.36 -0.35
C GLU A 163 -22.61 19.59 0.74
N ASP A 164 -23.74 18.98 0.38
CA ASP A 164 -24.37 17.94 1.23
C ASP A 164 -23.56 16.65 1.13
N PHE A 165 -22.93 16.28 2.23
CA PHE A 165 -22.03 15.14 2.28
C PHE A 165 -22.51 13.99 3.16
N LYS A 166 -23.78 13.97 3.56
CA LYS A 166 -24.33 12.98 4.50
C LYS A 166 -24.16 11.54 3.99
N GLU A 167 -24.44 11.29 2.72
CA GLU A 167 -24.25 9.96 2.12
C GLU A 167 -22.77 9.55 2.08
N LYS A 168 -21.90 10.49 1.69
CA LYS A 168 -20.44 10.26 1.67
C LYS A 168 -19.91 9.96 3.07
N PHE A 169 -20.39 10.68 4.10
CA PHE A 169 -20.05 10.45 5.50
C PHE A 169 -20.45 9.04 5.94
N GLN A 170 -21.71 8.65 5.69
CA GLN A 170 -22.21 7.33 6.06
C GLN A 170 -21.45 6.21 5.35
N ASN A 171 -21.15 6.40 4.07
CA ASN A 171 -20.35 5.46 3.32
C ASN A 171 -18.93 5.35 3.90
N ALA A 172 -18.24 6.46 4.16
CA ALA A 172 -16.92 6.43 4.78
C ALA A 172 -16.95 5.72 6.14
N LEU A 173 -17.94 6.02 6.98
CA LEU A 173 -18.09 5.42 8.30
C LEU A 173 -18.32 3.90 8.23
N SER A 174 -19.02 3.41 7.20
CA SER A 174 -19.26 1.97 7.03
C SER A 174 -17.99 1.15 6.77
N PHE A 175 -16.91 1.80 6.34
CA PHE A 175 -15.59 1.17 6.14
C PHE A 175 -14.68 1.29 7.36
N SER A 176 -15.07 2.02 8.41
CA SER A 176 -14.28 2.10 9.65
C SER A 176 -14.72 1.02 10.65
N LYS A 177 -13.79 0.16 11.05
CA LYS A 177 -14.04 -0.85 12.08
C LYS A 177 -14.18 -0.24 13.49
N VAL A 178 -13.50 0.89 13.72
CA VAL A 178 -13.53 1.60 15.00
C VAL A 178 -14.59 2.70 15.06
N GLY A 179 -15.35 2.91 13.96
CA GLY A 179 -16.43 3.89 13.90
C GLY A 179 -15.95 5.35 13.91
N ILE A 180 -14.75 5.61 13.37
CA ILE A 180 -14.14 6.95 13.31
C ILE A 180 -13.73 7.24 11.89
N ILE A 181 -13.98 8.46 11.41
CA ILE A 181 -13.42 9.01 10.17
C ILE A 181 -12.56 10.22 10.49
N ILE A 182 -11.59 10.48 9.64
CA ILE A 182 -10.82 11.71 9.67
C ILE A 182 -11.25 12.61 8.52
N ILE A 183 -11.42 13.89 8.83
CA ILE A 183 -11.65 14.97 7.87
C ILE A 183 -10.36 15.75 7.80
N GLU A 184 -9.82 15.96 6.60
CA GLU A 184 -8.54 16.64 6.40
C GLU A 184 -8.67 17.72 5.33
N GLU A 185 -7.97 18.83 5.48
CA GLU A 185 -7.77 19.82 4.42
C GLU A 185 -7.27 19.13 3.15
N PHE A 186 -7.86 19.52 2.01
CA PHE A 186 -7.39 19.03 0.72
C PHE A 186 -6.07 19.74 0.37
N ILE A 187 -4.99 18.96 0.26
CA ILE A 187 -3.68 19.49 -0.13
C ILE A 187 -3.59 19.54 -1.66
N TYR A 188 -3.30 20.73 -2.20
CA TYR A 188 -2.99 20.92 -3.61
C TYR A 188 -1.52 20.60 -3.83
N LYS A 189 -1.27 19.58 -4.61
CA LYS A 189 0.09 19.08 -4.86
C LYS A 189 0.76 19.77 -6.06
N LYS A 190 2.06 19.97 -5.97
CA LYS A 190 2.94 20.26 -7.08
C LYS A 190 3.39 18.97 -7.74
N GLY A 191 3.14 18.80 -9.04
CA GLY A 191 3.49 17.56 -9.73
C GLY A 191 2.68 16.34 -9.25
N HIS A 192 3.34 15.22 -9.11
CA HIS A 192 2.73 13.96 -8.69
C HIS A 192 2.83 13.74 -7.19
N GLN A 193 1.91 12.96 -6.64
CA GLN A 193 2.04 12.40 -5.30
C GLN A 193 3.12 11.33 -5.32
N ILE A 194 4.01 11.31 -4.35
CA ILE A 194 5.11 10.37 -4.26
C ILE A 194 4.65 9.11 -3.54
N GLY A 195 4.86 7.97 -4.20
CA GLY A 195 4.62 6.63 -3.64
C GLY A 195 5.82 5.72 -3.83
N GLY A 196 5.63 4.44 -3.54
CA GLY A 196 6.67 3.42 -3.69
C GLY A 196 7.05 2.78 -2.36
N ASP A 197 8.09 1.95 -2.38
CA ASP A 197 8.55 1.23 -1.20
C ASP A 197 9.92 1.71 -0.71
N GLY A 198 10.15 1.53 0.59
CA GLY A 198 11.44 1.69 1.22
C GLY A 198 11.72 0.59 2.23
N PHE A 199 12.93 0.62 2.78
CA PHE A 199 13.33 -0.35 3.78
C PHE A 199 14.24 0.29 4.84
N ILE A 200 13.93 0.00 6.09
CA ILE A 200 14.64 0.49 7.26
C ILE A 200 15.51 -0.63 7.83
N VAL A 201 16.76 -0.31 8.13
CA VAL A 201 17.68 -1.18 8.87
C VAL A 201 18.27 -0.36 10.01
N ASP A 202 18.17 -0.86 11.24
CA ASP A 202 18.68 -0.21 12.46
C ASP A 202 18.23 1.26 12.65
N GLY A 203 17.00 1.58 12.18
CA GLY A 203 16.41 2.92 12.27
C GLY A 203 16.75 3.84 11.09
N GLU A 204 17.60 3.41 10.17
CA GLU A 204 18.00 4.18 8.99
C GLU A 204 17.22 3.72 7.74
N LEU A 205 16.70 4.66 6.96
CA LEU A 205 16.11 4.38 5.66
C LEU A 205 17.20 4.12 4.62
N VAL A 206 17.70 2.88 4.60
CA VAL A 206 18.83 2.46 3.74
C VAL A 206 18.45 2.25 2.28
N PHE A 207 17.18 2.00 2.03
CA PHE A 207 16.65 1.78 0.68
C PHE A 207 15.33 2.53 0.48
N ARG A 208 15.15 3.11 -0.69
CA ARG A 208 13.90 3.67 -1.19
C ARG A 208 13.82 3.60 -2.70
N CYS A 209 12.60 3.40 -3.21
CA CYS A 209 12.27 3.51 -4.61
C CYS A 209 11.05 4.43 -4.72
N PHE A 210 11.28 5.73 -4.87
CA PHE A 210 10.23 6.72 -4.99
C PHE A 210 9.73 6.79 -6.43
N GLY A 211 8.42 6.74 -6.57
CA GLY A 211 7.72 6.86 -7.85
C GLY A 211 6.58 7.87 -7.78
N ASP A 212 6.01 8.16 -8.93
CA ASP A 212 4.90 9.08 -9.10
C ASP A 212 3.58 8.31 -9.14
N ILE A 213 2.65 8.65 -8.22
CA ILE A 213 1.31 8.06 -8.19
C ILE A 213 0.42 8.76 -9.23
N HIS A 214 -0.16 7.96 -10.13
CA HIS A 214 -1.16 8.37 -11.09
C HIS A 214 -2.53 7.88 -10.68
N PHE A 215 -3.55 8.72 -10.88
CA PHE A 215 -4.92 8.46 -10.45
C PHE A 215 -5.83 8.13 -11.63
N SER A 216 -6.87 7.36 -11.37
CA SER A 216 -7.87 7.01 -12.38
C SER A 216 -8.58 8.26 -12.91
N LYS A 217 -8.81 8.32 -14.22
CA LYS A 217 -9.58 9.41 -14.86
C LYS A 217 -11.01 9.48 -14.34
N THR A 218 -11.60 8.33 -13.99
CA THR A 218 -12.98 8.24 -13.50
C THR A 218 -13.11 8.51 -12.01
N ASN A 219 -12.00 8.35 -11.24
CA ASN A 219 -11.95 8.66 -9.82
C ASN A 219 -10.58 9.23 -9.45
N PRO A 220 -10.43 10.57 -9.38
CA PRO A 220 -9.15 11.24 -9.11
C PRO A 220 -8.59 11.03 -7.68
N LEU A 221 -9.30 10.32 -6.81
CA LEU A 221 -8.83 9.91 -5.47
C LEU A 221 -8.39 8.45 -5.42
N LEU A 222 -8.46 7.72 -6.56
CA LEU A 222 -8.12 6.30 -6.61
C LEU A 222 -6.86 6.08 -7.43
N PRO A 223 -5.73 5.71 -6.79
CA PRO A 223 -4.48 5.38 -7.47
C PRO A 223 -4.67 4.21 -8.44
N CYS A 224 -4.17 4.36 -9.66
CA CYS A 224 -4.21 3.31 -10.67
C CYS A 224 -2.82 2.94 -11.23
N SER A 225 -1.79 3.75 -10.97
CA SER A 225 -0.42 3.45 -11.43
C SER A 225 0.60 4.13 -10.52
N VAL A 226 1.78 3.54 -10.41
CA VAL A 226 3.00 4.21 -9.92
C VAL A 226 4.05 4.08 -11.00
N SER A 227 4.65 5.18 -11.41
CA SER A 227 5.79 5.21 -12.34
C SER A 227 7.09 5.52 -11.62
N VAL A 228 8.19 4.91 -12.04
CA VAL A 228 9.54 5.06 -11.50
C VAL A 228 10.49 5.37 -12.66
N PRO A 229 11.46 6.28 -12.47
CA PRO A 229 11.71 7.11 -11.29
C PRO A 229 10.66 8.22 -11.11
N THR A 230 10.63 8.81 -9.92
CA THR A 230 9.83 10.02 -9.70
C THR A 230 10.35 11.18 -10.56
N LEU A 231 9.44 12.00 -11.09
CA LEU A 231 9.75 13.19 -11.91
C LEU A 231 10.02 14.45 -11.05
N HIS A 232 9.96 14.32 -9.73
CA HIS A 232 10.37 15.41 -8.85
C HIS A 232 11.88 15.67 -8.94
N SER A 233 12.29 16.91 -8.68
CA SER A 233 13.71 17.27 -8.69
C SER A 233 14.50 16.54 -7.61
N LYS A 234 15.81 16.43 -7.80
CA LYS A 234 16.68 15.77 -6.81
C LYS A 234 16.61 16.47 -5.45
N GLU A 235 16.44 17.79 -5.41
CA GLU A 235 16.31 18.58 -4.19
C GLU A 235 15.03 18.20 -3.43
N VAL A 236 13.91 18.06 -4.13
CA VAL A 236 12.64 17.60 -3.55
C VAL A 236 12.78 16.16 -3.02
N VAL A 237 13.39 15.26 -3.81
CA VAL A 237 13.62 13.87 -3.41
C VAL A 237 14.48 13.78 -2.14
N LEU A 238 15.53 14.59 -2.02
CA LEU A 238 16.36 14.65 -0.81
C LEU A 238 15.56 15.17 0.38
N LYS A 239 14.80 16.23 0.21
CA LYS A 239 13.96 16.80 1.27
C LYS A 239 12.90 15.78 1.76
N VAL A 240 12.28 15.05 0.84
CA VAL A 240 11.34 13.97 1.19
C VAL A 240 12.06 12.88 1.98
N HIS A 241 13.25 12.45 1.55
CA HIS A 241 14.04 11.47 2.29
C HIS A 241 14.37 11.93 3.70
N GLU A 242 14.83 13.17 3.88
CA GLU A 242 15.16 13.74 5.18
C GLU A 242 13.95 13.80 6.12
N GLU A 243 12.78 14.25 5.61
CA GLU A 243 11.54 14.30 6.41
C GLU A 243 11.06 12.91 6.82
N VAL A 244 11.14 11.93 5.93
CA VAL A 244 10.75 10.54 6.22
C VAL A 244 11.74 9.91 7.21
N GLN A 245 13.05 10.14 7.06
CA GLN A 245 14.04 9.68 8.02
C GLN A 245 13.82 10.32 9.40
N ARG A 246 13.53 11.61 9.46
CA ARG A 246 13.17 12.30 10.70
C ARG A 246 11.96 11.67 11.39
N LEU A 247 10.94 11.28 10.59
CA LEU A 247 9.77 10.57 11.10
C LEU A 247 10.15 9.21 11.71
N PHE A 248 10.93 8.38 11.01
CA PHE A 248 11.31 7.06 11.51
C PHE A 248 12.11 7.14 12.81
N THR A 249 13.01 8.12 12.90
CA THR A 249 13.75 8.40 14.14
C THR A 249 12.81 8.82 15.27
N ALA A 250 11.87 9.73 15.02
CA ALA A 250 10.95 10.23 16.03
C ALA A 250 9.97 9.16 16.52
N ILE A 251 9.43 8.31 15.61
CA ILE A 251 8.47 7.27 15.97
C ILE A 251 9.13 6.01 16.54
N GLY A 252 10.43 5.85 16.32
CA GLY A 252 11.18 4.69 16.81
C GLY A 252 11.04 3.44 15.93
N MET A 253 10.78 3.60 14.63
CA MET A 253 10.79 2.49 13.68
C MET A 253 12.22 2.04 13.42
N ARG A 254 12.48 0.71 13.45
CA ARG A 254 13.83 0.17 13.42
C ARG A 254 14.15 -0.72 12.23
N MET A 255 13.17 -1.50 11.77
CA MET A 255 13.44 -2.55 10.77
C MET A 255 12.23 -2.81 9.89
N GLY A 256 12.47 -3.11 8.62
CA GLY A 256 11.47 -3.66 7.72
C GLY A 256 11.01 -2.72 6.62
N ALA A 257 10.13 -3.25 5.79
CA ALA A 257 9.58 -2.55 4.64
C ALA A 257 8.59 -1.47 5.05
N VAL A 258 8.57 -0.38 4.28
CA VAL A 258 7.59 0.70 4.37
C VAL A 258 7.08 1.05 2.99
N ASN A 259 5.81 1.46 2.90
CA ASN A 259 5.20 1.95 1.68
C ASN A 259 4.76 3.40 1.87
N PHE A 260 5.15 4.27 0.95
CA PHE A 260 5.01 5.72 1.06
C PHE A 260 3.76 6.25 0.38
N ASP A 261 3.18 7.28 1.01
CA ASP A 261 2.16 8.15 0.44
C ASP A 261 2.44 9.59 0.90
N ILE A 262 3.07 10.38 0.02
CA ILE A 262 3.64 11.70 0.35
C ILE A 262 3.22 12.72 -0.69
N MET A 263 2.80 13.89 -0.25
CA MET A 263 2.56 15.04 -1.12
C MET A 263 3.59 16.14 -0.92
N VAL A 264 3.91 16.80 -2.01
CA VAL A 264 4.70 18.04 -2.04
C VAL A 264 3.82 19.13 -2.62
N ASP A 265 3.69 20.26 -1.95
CA ASP A 265 2.88 21.38 -2.41
C ASP A 265 3.67 22.36 -3.28
N GLU A 266 3.01 23.46 -3.72
CA GLU A 266 3.61 24.47 -4.59
C GLU A 266 4.81 25.21 -3.95
N ASP A 267 4.91 25.21 -2.62
CA ASP A 267 6.03 25.81 -1.87
C ASP A 267 7.13 24.80 -1.53
N ASP A 268 7.12 23.61 -2.16
CA ASP A 268 8.01 22.48 -1.87
C ASP A 268 7.96 22.01 -0.41
N ARG A 269 6.79 22.17 0.26
CA ARG A 269 6.56 21.64 1.60
C ARG A 269 6.12 20.19 1.52
N VAL A 270 6.71 19.35 2.37
CA VAL A 270 6.46 17.89 2.39
C VAL A 270 5.37 17.56 3.39
N PHE A 271 4.33 16.88 2.93
CA PHE A 271 3.24 16.34 3.73
C PHE A 271 3.27 14.82 3.67
N ILE A 272 3.59 14.17 4.77
CA ILE A 272 3.54 12.72 4.88
C ILE A 272 2.09 12.34 5.18
N LEU A 273 1.38 11.82 4.16
CA LEU A 273 -0.04 11.48 4.30
C LEU A 273 -0.24 10.16 5.00
N GLU A 274 0.53 9.15 4.61
CA GLU A 274 0.48 7.80 5.17
C GLU A 274 1.82 7.11 4.93
N ILE A 275 2.26 6.30 5.88
CA ILE A 275 3.32 5.31 5.66
C ILE A 275 2.84 3.97 6.19
N GLY A 276 2.63 3.04 5.28
CA GLY A 276 2.29 1.66 5.63
C GLY A 276 3.52 0.93 6.17
N PRO A 277 3.50 0.34 7.38
CA PRO A 277 4.64 -0.41 7.94
C PRO A 277 4.71 -1.83 7.33
N ARG A 278 4.75 -1.89 6.02
CA ARG A 278 4.74 -3.11 5.18
C ARG A 278 5.06 -2.77 3.72
N ASN A 279 5.30 -3.78 2.89
CA ASN A 279 5.46 -3.61 1.44
C ASN A 279 4.20 -3.05 0.77
N GLY A 280 4.37 -2.37 -0.34
CA GLY A 280 3.28 -1.92 -1.21
C GLY A 280 2.46 -3.08 -1.78
N GLY A 281 1.21 -2.81 -2.10
CA GLY A 281 0.34 -3.71 -2.85
C GLY A 281 0.53 -3.57 -4.36
N ASN A 282 -0.32 -4.26 -5.14
CA ASN A 282 -0.39 -4.13 -6.60
C ASN A 282 0.98 -4.27 -7.30
N MET A 283 1.83 -5.19 -6.82
CA MET A 283 3.15 -5.50 -7.39
C MET A 283 4.17 -4.35 -7.29
N ILE A 284 4.06 -3.46 -6.32
CA ILE A 284 5.10 -2.43 -6.05
C ILE A 284 6.46 -3.06 -5.73
N PRO A 285 6.58 -4.13 -4.91
CA PRO A 285 7.86 -4.80 -4.68
C PRO A 285 8.48 -5.40 -5.95
N GLU A 286 7.66 -5.97 -6.84
CA GLU A 286 8.11 -6.48 -8.14
C GLU A 286 8.54 -5.35 -9.07
N LEU A 287 7.79 -4.24 -9.10
CA LEU A 287 8.21 -3.02 -9.80
C LEU A 287 9.57 -2.54 -9.29
N THR A 288 9.74 -2.48 -7.97
CA THR A 288 10.99 -2.09 -7.31
C THR A 288 12.15 -3.00 -7.71
N GLU A 289 11.93 -4.32 -7.78
CA GLU A 289 12.92 -5.30 -8.22
C GLU A 289 13.34 -5.07 -9.68
N TYR A 290 12.40 -4.82 -10.60
CA TYR A 290 12.70 -4.49 -11.98
C TYR A 290 13.51 -3.18 -12.12
N CYS A 291 13.14 -2.16 -11.35
CA CYS A 291 13.77 -0.84 -11.42
C CYS A 291 15.18 -0.82 -10.84
N THR A 292 15.40 -1.50 -9.71
CA THR A 292 16.60 -1.34 -8.88
C THR A 292 17.45 -2.60 -8.78
N GLY A 293 16.89 -3.76 -9.12
CA GLY A 293 17.49 -5.07 -8.90
C GLY A 293 17.39 -5.59 -7.47
N VAL A 294 16.69 -4.88 -6.57
CA VAL A 294 16.51 -5.24 -5.16
C VAL A 294 15.21 -6.01 -4.97
N ASP A 295 15.29 -7.29 -4.59
CA ASP A 295 14.13 -8.10 -4.26
C ASP A 295 13.68 -7.84 -2.80
N MET A 296 12.73 -6.93 -2.64
CA MET A 296 12.16 -6.53 -1.35
C MET A 296 11.53 -7.68 -0.56
N LYS A 297 11.08 -8.73 -1.24
CA LYS A 297 10.51 -9.93 -0.61
C LYS A 297 11.54 -10.64 0.26
N VAL A 298 12.78 -10.75 -0.24
CA VAL A 298 13.91 -11.37 0.48
C VAL A 298 14.17 -10.62 1.79
N TYR A 299 14.29 -9.30 1.71
CA TYR A 299 14.59 -8.49 2.90
C TYR A 299 13.43 -8.46 3.91
N SER A 300 12.18 -8.44 3.44
CA SER A 300 11.01 -8.52 4.33
C SER A 300 10.96 -9.84 5.09
N ILE A 301 11.29 -10.95 4.43
CA ILE A 301 11.35 -12.27 5.05
C ILE A 301 12.52 -12.34 6.05
N LYS A 302 13.72 -11.88 5.67
CA LYS A 302 14.90 -11.82 6.54
C LYS A 302 14.62 -11.00 7.80
N ALA A 303 14.04 -9.79 7.65
CA ALA A 303 13.70 -8.92 8.77
C ALA A 303 12.71 -9.59 9.75
N ALA A 304 11.66 -10.25 9.23
CA ALA A 304 10.70 -10.97 10.05
C ALA A 304 11.32 -12.15 10.83
N LEU A 305 12.43 -12.70 10.34
CA LEU A 305 13.18 -13.80 10.97
C LEU A 305 14.42 -13.34 11.76
N GLY A 306 14.64 -12.02 11.88
CA GLY A 306 15.81 -11.43 12.56
C GLY A 306 17.12 -11.74 11.88
N GLU A 307 17.11 -11.92 10.57
CA GLU A 307 18.31 -12.17 9.78
C GLU A 307 18.94 -10.86 9.30
N ASP A 308 20.22 -10.92 8.98
CA ASP A 308 21.01 -9.76 8.55
C ASP A 308 20.48 -9.16 7.25
N CYS A 309 20.23 -7.85 7.25
CA CYS A 309 19.83 -7.02 6.11
C CYS A 309 20.84 -5.90 5.81
N SER A 310 22.03 -5.94 6.41
CA SER A 310 23.05 -4.87 6.28
C SER A 310 23.66 -4.74 4.88
N ASP A 311 23.46 -5.75 4.03
CA ASP A 311 23.86 -5.75 2.63
C ASP A 311 22.90 -4.95 1.73
N LEU A 312 21.71 -4.58 2.22
CA LEU A 312 20.77 -3.77 1.48
C LEU A 312 21.28 -2.34 1.28
N LYS A 313 21.29 -1.89 0.04
CA LYS A 313 21.73 -0.55 -0.34
C LYS A 313 20.80 0.06 -1.35
N LEU A 314 20.82 1.38 -1.43
CA LEU A 314 20.11 2.13 -2.45
C LEU A 314 20.59 1.67 -3.85
N GLY A 315 19.67 1.16 -4.65
CA GLY A 315 19.94 0.78 -6.04
C GLY A 315 19.97 1.98 -6.97
N GLU A 316 20.59 1.83 -8.14
CA GLU A 316 20.48 2.81 -9.22
C GLU A 316 19.24 2.50 -10.07
N GLU A 317 18.36 3.47 -10.22
CA GLU A 317 17.21 3.39 -11.12
C GLU A 317 17.68 3.50 -12.57
N LYS A 318 17.46 2.44 -13.36
CA LYS A 318 18.13 2.29 -14.67
C LYS A 318 17.32 2.73 -15.88
N THR A 319 15.99 2.77 -15.78
CA THR A 319 15.05 3.08 -16.88
C THR A 319 13.70 3.50 -16.31
N TYR A 320 12.73 3.76 -17.20
CA TYR A 320 11.37 4.11 -16.85
C TYR A 320 10.50 2.87 -16.78
N PHE A 321 9.84 2.70 -15.63
CA PHE A 321 8.92 1.59 -15.37
C PHE A 321 7.62 2.09 -14.74
N SER A 322 6.57 1.30 -14.82
CA SER A 322 5.39 1.48 -13.99
C SER A 322 4.71 0.15 -13.70
N HIS A 323 3.95 0.10 -12.61
CA HIS A 323 2.82 -0.80 -12.57
C HIS A 323 1.55 -0.06 -13.03
N TYR A 324 0.56 -0.80 -13.50
CA TYR A 324 -0.75 -0.26 -13.83
C TYR A 324 -1.84 -1.21 -13.34
N VAL A 325 -2.77 -0.70 -12.53
CA VAL A 325 -3.95 -1.44 -12.06
C VAL A 325 -4.98 -1.44 -13.16
N VAL A 326 -5.19 -2.59 -13.77
CA VAL A 326 -6.20 -2.78 -14.81
C VAL A 326 -7.59 -2.68 -14.19
N HIS A 327 -8.46 -1.84 -14.77
CA HIS A 327 -9.78 -1.57 -14.21
C HIS A 327 -10.82 -1.22 -15.26
N ALA A 328 -12.10 -1.43 -14.94
CA ALA A 328 -13.23 -1.07 -15.79
C ALA A 328 -13.88 0.25 -15.35
N SER A 329 -14.44 0.97 -16.32
CA SER A 329 -15.22 2.19 -16.10
C SER A 329 -16.73 1.95 -16.00
N MET A 330 -17.20 0.72 -16.24
CA MET A 330 -18.60 0.33 -16.24
C MET A 330 -18.82 -1.08 -15.69
N HIS A 331 -20.05 -1.37 -15.29
CA HIS A 331 -20.48 -2.71 -14.90
C HIS A 331 -20.84 -3.55 -16.12
N GLY A 332 -20.71 -4.86 -16.02
CA GLY A 332 -21.19 -5.78 -17.04
C GLY A 332 -20.41 -7.08 -17.10
N THR A 333 -20.50 -7.77 -18.23
CA THR A 333 -19.76 -9.00 -18.52
C THR A 333 -18.68 -8.68 -19.54
N MET A 334 -17.43 -9.08 -19.29
CA MET A 334 -16.31 -8.87 -20.20
C MET A 334 -16.47 -9.76 -21.45
N VAL A 335 -16.59 -9.15 -22.61
CA VAL A 335 -16.71 -9.84 -23.90
C VAL A 335 -15.37 -9.98 -24.58
N SER A 336 -14.56 -8.92 -24.56
CA SER A 336 -13.21 -8.95 -25.12
C SER A 336 -12.27 -7.96 -24.43
N MET A 337 -10.98 -8.23 -24.57
CA MET A 337 -9.89 -7.34 -24.14
C MET A 337 -8.89 -7.25 -25.28
N LYS A 338 -8.55 -6.04 -25.69
CA LYS A 338 -7.58 -5.78 -26.77
C LYS A 338 -6.51 -4.82 -26.30
N LYS A 339 -5.26 -5.11 -26.65
CA LYS A 339 -4.09 -4.28 -26.37
C LYS A 339 -3.54 -3.72 -27.68
N SER A 340 -3.13 -2.43 -27.68
CA SER A 340 -2.38 -1.87 -28.80
C SER A 340 -0.99 -2.51 -28.89
N ASP A 341 -0.37 -2.49 -30.07
CA ASP A 341 1.01 -2.96 -30.25
C ASP A 341 1.98 -2.23 -29.32
N LYS A 342 1.80 -0.92 -29.15
CA LYS A 342 2.62 -0.09 -28.26
C LYS A 342 2.54 -0.53 -26.80
N LEU A 343 1.35 -0.88 -26.31
CA LEU A 343 1.19 -1.41 -24.96
C LEU A 343 1.81 -2.81 -24.85
N GLN A 344 1.62 -3.65 -25.86
CA GLN A 344 2.15 -5.01 -25.87
C GLN A 344 3.68 -5.05 -25.82
N GLU A 345 4.35 -4.14 -26.54
CA GLU A 345 5.80 -3.97 -26.50
C GLU A 345 6.32 -3.50 -25.13
N ALA A 346 5.51 -2.73 -24.38
CA ALA A 346 5.88 -2.23 -23.07
C ALA A 346 5.69 -3.24 -21.93
N ILE A 347 4.84 -4.26 -22.10
CA ILE A 347 4.50 -5.23 -21.04
C ILE A 347 5.70 -6.12 -20.72
N LEU A 348 6.14 -6.08 -19.44
CA LEU A 348 7.08 -7.04 -18.86
C LEU A 348 6.37 -8.21 -18.18
N TYR A 349 5.27 -7.90 -17.52
CA TYR A 349 4.46 -8.88 -16.80
C TYR A 349 3.01 -8.44 -16.82
N GLU A 350 2.11 -9.38 -16.90
CA GLU A 350 0.67 -9.16 -16.78
C GLU A 350 0.01 -10.26 -15.96
N HIS A 351 -0.91 -9.85 -15.13
CA HIS A 351 -1.76 -10.75 -14.36
C HIS A 351 -3.19 -10.23 -14.36
N TYR A 352 -4.14 -11.10 -14.65
CA TYR A 352 -5.56 -10.77 -14.66
C TYR A 352 -6.32 -11.64 -13.66
N ASN A 353 -7.18 -10.99 -12.89
CA ASN A 353 -8.09 -11.65 -11.94
C ASN A 353 -9.40 -12.08 -12.60
N VAL A 354 -9.66 -11.58 -13.82
CA VAL A 354 -10.87 -11.79 -14.60
C VAL A 354 -10.53 -12.11 -16.05
N GLY A 355 -11.41 -12.86 -16.70
CA GLY A 355 -11.31 -13.23 -18.11
C GLY A 355 -12.59 -12.90 -18.90
N VAL A 356 -12.60 -13.28 -20.19
CA VAL A 356 -13.80 -13.19 -21.02
C VAL A 356 -14.89 -14.08 -20.41
N GLY A 357 -16.10 -13.52 -20.27
CA GLY A 357 -17.25 -14.15 -19.64
C GLY A 357 -17.43 -13.81 -18.16
N ASP A 358 -16.45 -13.21 -17.50
CA ASP A 358 -16.56 -12.83 -16.10
C ASP A 358 -17.30 -11.48 -15.93
N LYS A 359 -17.99 -11.35 -14.80
CA LYS A 359 -18.59 -10.07 -14.40
C LYS A 359 -17.53 -9.12 -13.87
N VAL A 360 -17.64 -7.87 -14.29
CA VAL A 360 -16.75 -6.78 -13.88
C VAL A 360 -17.55 -5.64 -13.27
N ASP A 361 -16.94 -4.93 -12.34
CA ASP A 361 -17.51 -3.76 -11.69
C ASP A 361 -16.70 -2.50 -11.98
N VAL A 362 -17.35 -1.35 -11.83
CA VAL A 362 -16.68 -0.05 -11.86
C VAL A 362 -15.59 0.01 -10.79
N PHE A 363 -14.45 0.57 -11.15
CA PHE A 363 -13.31 0.75 -10.26
C PHE A 363 -13.63 1.78 -9.16
N LYS A 364 -13.92 1.31 -7.95
CA LYS A 364 -14.23 2.11 -6.76
C LYS A 364 -13.19 1.96 -5.65
N SER A 365 -12.40 0.91 -5.71
CA SER A 365 -11.31 0.62 -4.77
C SER A 365 -10.38 -0.43 -5.36
N SER A 366 -9.25 -0.68 -4.74
CA SER A 366 -8.31 -1.74 -5.14
C SER A 366 -8.94 -3.14 -5.20
N ALA A 367 -10.08 -3.37 -4.53
CA ALA A 367 -10.81 -4.63 -4.58
C ALA A 367 -11.49 -4.91 -5.93
N ASN A 368 -11.78 -3.86 -6.71
CA ASN A 368 -12.42 -3.97 -8.04
C ASN A 368 -11.41 -3.99 -9.20
N ARG A 369 -10.13 -4.26 -8.92
CA ARG A 369 -9.12 -4.39 -9.97
C ARG A 369 -9.38 -5.63 -10.81
N LEU A 370 -9.19 -5.51 -12.12
CA LEU A 370 -9.27 -6.61 -13.08
C LEU A 370 -7.92 -7.32 -13.24
N GLY A 371 -6.84 -6.66 -12.88
CA GLY A 371 -5.49 -7.18 -13.01
C GLY A 371 -4.43 -6.13 -12.73
N VAL A 372 -3.17 -6.49 -12.98
CA VAL A 372 -2.01 -5.60 -12.87
C VAL A 372 -1.07 -5.85 -14.04
N LEU A 373 -0.53 -4.77 -14.60
CA LEU A 373 0.55 -4.79 -15.59
C LEU A 373 1.82 -4.24 -14.95
N LEU A 374 2.97 -4.82 -15.25
CA LEU A 374 4.28 -4.18 -15.09
C LEU A 374 4.80 -3.79 -16.45
N LEU A 375 5.21 -2.54 -16.61
CA LEU A 375 5.54 -1.94 -17.89
C LEU A 375 6.94 -1.34 -17.85
N LYS A 376 7.64 -1.42 -18.98
CA LYS A 376 8.94 -0.80 -19.20
C LYS A 376 8.87 0.14 -20.41
N TYR A 377 9.54 1.28 -20.31
CA TYR A 377 9.47 2.30 -21.34
C TYR A 377 10.87 2.74 -21.79
N PRO A 378 11.03 3.13 -23.06
CA PRO A 378 12.30 3.61 -23.57
C PRO A 378 12.67 5.02 -23.05
N ASN A 379 11.66 5.82 -22.67
CA ASN A 379 11.82 7.19 -22.17
C ASN A 379 10.57 7.66 -21.42
N GLU A 380 10.70 8.80 -20.73
CA GLU A 380 9.65 9.46 -19.98
C GLU A 380 8.39 9.79 -20.81
N ALA A 381 8.59 10.35 -22.00
CA ALA A 381 7.46 10.75 -22.86
C ALA A 381 6.57 9.56 -23.24
N THR A 382 7.18 8.41 -23.56
CA THR A 382 6.47 7.17 -23.86
C THR A 382 5.75 6.64 -22.63
N MET A 383 6.38 6.74 -21.45
CA MET A 383 5.79 6.33 -20.18
C MET A 383 4.52 7.15 -19.87
N LEU A 384 4.64 8.47 -19.89
CA LEU A 384 3.51 9.35 -19.60
C LEU A 384 2.38 9.21 -20.62
N ASP A 385 2.71 9.11 -21.91
CA ASP A 385 1.70 8.93 -22.95
C ASP A 385 0.91 7.62 -22.76
N LEU A 386 1.57 6.50 -22.49
CA LEU A 386 0.88 5.23 -22.24
C LEU A 386 0.05 5.25 -20.96
N ILE A 387 0.59 5.80 -19.86
CA ILE A 387 -0.15 5.87 -18.59
C ILE A 387 -1.42 6.74 -18.73
N TYR A 388 -1.30 7.93 -19.32
CA TYR A 388 -2.44 8.86 -19.46
C TYR A 388 -3.44 8.46 -20.55
N ARG A 389 -3.02 7.65 -21.51
CA ARG A 389 -3.89 7.16 -22.61
C ARG A 389 -4.08 5.64 -22.54
N MET A 390 -4.04 5.07 -21.31
CA MET A 390 -4.23 3.64 -21.15
C MET A 390 -5.60 3.16 -21.65
N ASP A 391 -6.63 3.95 -21.52
CA ASP A 391 -7.97 3.72 -22.03
C ASP A 391 -8.06 3.64 -23.56
N GLU A 392 -7.09 4.16 -24.29
CA GLU A 392 -6.96 4.02 -25.76
C GLU A 392 -6.08 2.80 -26.15
N ASN A 393 -5.22 2.35 -25.24
CA ASN A 393 -4.25 1.29 -25.48
C ASN A 393 -4.70 -0.08 -24.93
N LEU A 394 -5.58 -0.08 -23.92
CA LEU A 394 -6.18 -1.27 -23.32
C LEU A 394 -7.71 -1.13 -23.38
N LEU A 395 -8.30 -1.77 -24.37
CA LEU A 395 -9.73 -1.66 -24.67
C LEU A 395 -10.49 -2.86 -24.13
N PHE A 396 -11.55 -2.60 -23.40
CA PHE A 396 -12.52 -3.59 -22.94
C PHE A 396 -13.84 -3.44 -23.66
N GLU A 397 -14.39 -4.53 -24.15
CA GLU A 397 -15.76 -4.63 -24.57
C GLU A 397 -16.54 -5.29 -23.43
N ILE A 398 -17.51 -4.57 -22.87
CA ILE A 398 -18.29 -4.98 -21.71
C ILE A 398 -19.76 -4.85 -22.08
N GLU A 399 -20.50 -5.96 -21.95
CA GLU A 399 -21.96 -5.98 -22.11
C GLU A 399 -22.64 -5.82 -20.76
N SER A 400 -23.65 -4.92 -20.69
CA SER A 400 -24.41 -4.58 -19.46
C SER A 400 -25.44 -5.65 -19.08
#